data_64d8bcbf0ab917775daa36b3a9386dcb
#
_entry.id   64d8bcbf0ab917775daa36b3a9386dcb
#
_cell.length_a   1.000
_cell.length_b   1.000
_cell.length_c   1.000
_cell.angle_alpha   90.00
_cell.angle_beta   90.00
_cell.angle_gamma   90.00
#
_symmetry.space_group_name_H-M   'P 1'
#
loop_
_entity.id
_entity.type
_entity.pdbx_description
1 polymer ?
#
loop_
_entity_poly.entity_id
_entity_poly.type
_entity_poly.pdbx_seq_one_letter_code
_entity_poly.pdbx_strand_id
1 'polypeptide(L)'
;MRAARFYGAKKPLVVEEVERPKPKQGEVLVRIFACGICGTDVHIAIEGLFPTLFTPITLGHEGAGVIEELGEGVSDLKVGDRVGVYPGIPCGECSLCRSGKDYLCPKNMILGIFQDGCFAEYVVVPKENLFFLPDDIPFEAGALLSDAVSTAFHATYKRAEITGGETVSVFGCGGLGYHGVMFAKALGAGKVIAVDVKDELLARAKGVGADFGINPKTEDLNQRISELTDGDGVDVAIEFVGNPEVVLSAMRGLKRGGKLVIVGIGMERVTLPPLRVFVGKELSVLGSMGYAKGEMEKIFALISEGKVDLSNSVTDILSLEDINEGMRKMAEKDGNPIRYVINPQKTT
;
A
#
# COMPACT_ATOMS: atom_id res chain seq x y z
N MET A 1 20.96 8.32 17.22
CA MET A 1 20.58 7.75 15.92
C MET A 1 20.07 8.84 15.00
N ARG A 2 20.24 8.68 13.67
CA ARG A 2 19.69 9.61 12.70
C ARG A 2 18.22 9.30 12.44
N ALA A 3 17.41 10.36 12.29
CA ALA A 3 16.00 10.26 11.94
C ALA A 3 15.58 11.48 11.10
N ALA A 4 14.68 11.28 10.13
CA ALA A 4 14.07 12.36 9.37
C ALA A 4 12.81 12.84 10.08
N ARG A 5 12.88 14.02 10.70
CA ARG A 5 11.84 14.56 11.56
C ARG A 5 10.92 15.51 10.81
N PHE A 6 9.63 15.33 11.00
CA PHE A 6 8.57 16.18 10.48
C PHE A 6 8.16 17.23 11.52
N TYR A 7 8.34 18.50 11.18
CA TYR A 7 8.02 19.66 12.02
C TYR A 7 6.73 20.40 11.61
N GLY A 8 6.00 19.86 10.64
CA GLY A 8 4.75 20.43 10.14
C GLY A 8 4.68 20.43 8.62
N ALA A 9 3.45 20.44 8.10
CA ALA A 9 3.18 20.37 6.68
C ALA A 9 3.83 21.51 5.88
N LYS A 10 4.19 21.21 4.64
CA LYS A 10 4.82 22.15 3.69
C LYS A 10 6.20 22.62 4.12
N LYS A 11 6.83 21.92 5.05
CA LYS A 11 8.23 22.11 5.43
C LYS A 11 9.02 20.86 5.07
N PRO A 12 10.31 20.97 4.70
CA PRO A 12 11.14 19.80 4.48
C PRO A 12 11.29 19.00 5.78
N LEU A 13 11.47 17.70 5.65
CA LEU A 13 11.89 16.84 6.75
C LEU A 13 13.32 17.20 7.13
N VAL A 14 13.63 17.20 8.43
CA VAL A 14 14.96 17.53 8.94
C VAL A 14 15.64 16.22 9.39
N VAL A 15 16.75 15.86 8.74
CA VAL A 15 17.56 14.76 9.19
C VAL A 15 18.43 15.24 10.35
N GLU A 16 18.26 14.64 11.51
CA GLU A 16 18.95 15.05 12.73
C GLU A 16 19.26 13.86 13.64
N GLU A 17 20.19 14.07 14.58
CA GLU A 17 20.50 13.13 15.63
C GLU A 17 19.44 13.20 16.73
N VAL A 18 18.83 12.06 17.04
CA VAL A 18 17.86 11.88 18.11
C VAL A 18 18.30 10.78 19.06
N GLU A 19 17.75 10.73 20.26
CA GLU A 19 18.01 9.63 21.19
C GLU A 19 17.54 8.29 20.58
N ARG A 20 18.40 7.26 20.67
CA ARG A 20 18.03 5.90 20.25
C ARG A 20 16.99 5.36 21.25
N PRO A 21 15.78 5.00 20.78
CA PRO A 21 14.74 4.50 21.68
C PRO A 21 15.12 3.13 22.25
N LYS A 22 14.59 2.81 23.43
CA LYS A 22 14.76 1.52 24.10
C LYS A 22 13.42 0.78 24.13
N PRO A 23 13.41 -0.52 23.79
CA PRO A 23 12.19 -1.31 23.86
C PRO A 23 11.77 -1.53 25.32
N LYS A 24 10.48 -1.36 25.60
CA LYS A 24 9.84 -1.68 26.88
C LYS A 24 9.38 -3.14 26.89
N GLN A 25 8.68 -3.50 27.95
CA GLN A 25 8.06 -4.83 28.07
C GLN A 25 7.16 -5.14 26.87
N GLY A 26 7.40 -6.27 26.19
CA GLY A 26 6.63 -6.69 25.01
C GLY A 26 6.99 -5.98 23.70
N GLU A 27 7.95 -5.04 23.73
CA GLU A 27 8.41 -4.32 22.55
C GLU A 27 9.74 -4.86 22.05
N VAL A 28 10.10 -4.52 20.83
CA VAL A 28 11.40 -4.80 20.22
C VAL A 28 11.95 -3.56 19.54
N LEU A 29 13.27 -3.44 19.51
CA LEU A 29 13.97 -2.44 18.70
C LEU A 29 14.35 -3.09 17.37
N VAL A 30 13.91 -2.50 16.28
CA VAL A 30 14.23 -2.93 14.92
C VAL A 30 15.22 -1.94 14.31
N ARG A 31 16.35 -2.44 13.81
CA ARG A 31 17.26 -1.67 12.97
C ARG A 31 16.73 -1.71 11.55
N ILE A 32 16.35 -0.54 11.03
CA ILE A 32 15.69 -0.38 9.72
C ILE A 32 16.75 -0.37 8.61
N PHE A 33 16.58 -1.22 7.62
CA PHE A 33 17.38 -1.27 6.40
C PHE A 33 16.65 -0.72 5.20
N ALA A 34 15.31 -0.72 5.25
CA ALA A 34 14.48 -0.19 4.17
C ALA A 34 13.18 0.38 4.73
N CYS A 35 12.77 1.54 4.19
CA CYS A 35 11.46 2.13 4.44
C CYS A 35 10.91 2.74 3.15
N GLY A 36 9.75 2.27 2.67
CA GLY A 36 9.10 2.81 1.49
C GLY A 36 8.52 4.20 1.74
N ILE A 37 8.53 5.05 0.70
CA ILE A 37 7.82 6.35 0.70
C ILE A 37 6.43 6.14 0.13
N CYS A 38 5.41 6.25 0.96
CA CYS A 38 4.01 6.10 0.58
C CYS A 38 3.37 7.44 0.15
N GLY A 39 2.28 7.37 -0.63
CA GLY A 39 1.44 8.54 -0.90
C GLY A 39 0.91 9.21 0.37
N THR A 40 0.69 8.44 1.43
CA THR A 40 0.28 8.97 2.75
C THR A 40 1.33 9.93 3.33
N ASP A 41 2.62 9.62 3.20
CA ASP A 41 3.71 10.51 3.66
C ASP A 41 3.68 11.84 2.88
N VAL A 42 3.41 11.79 1.56
CA VAL A 42 3.24 12.97 0.71
C VAL A 42 2.03 13.80 1.14
N HIS A 43 0.89 13.14 1.39
CA HIS A 43 -0.33 13.79 1.85
C HIS A 43 -0.14 14.50 3.21
N ILE A 44 0.68 13.95 4.11
CA ILE A 44 1.00 14.54 5.40
C ILE A 44 2.01 15.69 5.22
N ALA A 45 3.17 15.40 4.63
CA ALA A 45 4.30 16.32 4.68
C ALA A 45 4.21 17.43 3.64
N ILE A 46 3.80 17.13 2.41
CA ILE A 46 3.78 18.08 1.30
C ILE A 46 2.42 18.76 1.17
N GLU A 47 1.34 17.98 1.18
CA GLU A 47 0.00 18.52 0.94
C GLU A 47 -0.67 19.04 2.22
N GLY A 48 -0.35 18.46 3.38
CA GLY A 48 -0.94 18.83 4.67
C GLY A 48 -2.41 18.40 4.82
N LEU A 49 -2.79 17.31 4.17
CA LEU A 49 -4.18 16.81 4.18
C LEU A 49 -4.51 16.04 5.46
N PHE A 50 -3.52 15.39 6.08
CA PHE A 50 -3.74 14.63 7.30
C PHE A 50 -2.85 15.16 8.44
N PRO A 51 -3.42 15.38 9.63
CA PRO A 51 -2.62 15.78 10.80
C PRO A 51 -1.89 14.55 11.38
N THR A 52 -0.73 14.81 11.95
CA THR A 52 -0.07 13.88 12.87
C THR A 52 -0.54 14.14 14.31
N LEU A 53 -0.33 13.17 15.21
CA LEU A 53 -0.74 13.31 16.60
C LEU A 53 0.07 14.38 17.34
N PHE A 54 1.36 14.48 17.02
CA PHE A 54 2.30 15.45 17.58
C PHE A 54 3.38 15.84 16.58
N THR A 55 4.12 16.88 16.85
CA THR A 55 5.32 17.30 16.14
C THR A 55 6.39 17.75 17.13
N PRO A 56 7.70 17.49 16.89
CA PRO A 56 8.23 16.75 15.75
C PRO A 56 7.96 15.24 15.84
N ILE A 57 7.71 14.60 14.70
CA ILE A 57 7.50 13.14 14.57
C ILE A 57 8.37 12.61 13.43
N THR A 58 8.80 11.34 13.51
CA THR A 58 9.42 10.63 12.40
C THR A 58 8.32 9.98 11.57
N LEU A 59 8.24 10.28 10.28
CA LEU A 59 7.27 9.62 9.37
C LEU A 59 7.80 8.24 8.90
N GLY A 60 7.09 7.64 7.93
CA GLY A 60 7.42 6.35 7.33
C GLY A 60 6.79 5.16 8.06
N HIS A 61 5.98 4.41 7.33
CA HIS A 61 5.22 3.28 7.88
C HIS A 61 5.42 1.97 7.09
N GLU A 62 6.30 1.98 6.08
CA GLU A 62 6.66 0.79 5.28
C GLU A 62 8.07 0.31 5.66
N GLY A 63 8.24 -0.24 6.86
CA GLY A 63 9.56 -0.59 7.39
C GLY A 63 9.93 -2.06 7.27
N ALA A 64 11.22 -2.35 6.98
CA ALA A 64 11.83 -3.68 7.11
C ALA A 64 13.27 -3.59 7.61
N GLY A 65 13.70 -4.61 8.36
CA GLY A 65 15.01 -4.62 8.94
C GLY A 65 15.31 -5.87 9.76
N VAL A 66 16.13 -5.72 10.78
CA VAL A 66 16.48 -6.80 11.69
C VAL A 66 16.19 -6.40 13.14
N ILE A 67 15.84 -7.38 13.97
CA ILE A 67 15.69 -7.17 15.41
C ILE A 67 17.08 -6.90 16.00
N GLU A 68 17.21 -5.75 16.64
CA GLU A 68 18.46 -5.29 17.26
C GLU A 68 18.48 -5.53 18.78
N GLU A 69 17.31 -5.36 19.44
CA GLU A 69 17.18 -5.51 20.89
C GLU A 69 15.77 -6.00 21.24
N LEU A 70 15.68 -6.88 22.24
CA LEU A 70 14.42 -7.40 22.76
C LEU A 70 14.09 -6.72 24.08
N GLY A 71 12.86 -6.25 24.23
CA GLY A 71 12.35 -5.77 25.51
C GLY A 71 12.00 -6.92 26.45
N GLU A 72 11.74 -6.57 27.71
CA GLU A 72 11.39 -7.55 28.74
C GLU A 72 10.15 -8.38 28.33
N GLY A 73 10.19 -9.69 28.56
CA GLY A 73 9.10 -10.62 28.27
C GLY A 73 8.99 -11.08 26.81
N VAL A 74 9.88 -10.64 25.92
CA VAL A 74 9.96 -11.15 24.55
C VAL A 74 10.91 -12.35 24.51
N SER A 75 10.39 -13.55 24.27
CA SER A 75 11.15 -14.82 24.27
C SER A 75 10.96 -15.66 23.01
N ASP A 76 10.06 -15.28 22.15
CA ASP A 76 9.67 -15.98 20.91
C ASP A 76 10.35 -15.40 19.66
N LEU A 77 11.17 -14.37 19.83
CA LEU A 77 11.95 -13.69 18.79
C LEU A 77 13.44 -13.69 19.16
N LYS A 78 14.33 -13.45 18.20
CA LYS A 78 15.78 -13.39 18.38
C LYS A 78 16.37 -12.12 17.79
N VAL A 79 17.41 -11.60 18.42
CA VAL A 79 18.28 -10.58 17.82
C VAL A 79 18.87 -11.14 16.52
N GLY A 80 18.79 -10.36 15.45
CA GLY A 80 19.20 -10.76 14.10
C GLY A 80 18.05 -11.31 13.23
N ASP A 81 16.87 -11.60 13.78
CA ASP A 81 15.71 -12.01 12.97
C ASP A 81 15.36 -10.93 11.94
N ARG A 82 15.17 -11.36 10.70
CA ARG A 82 14.75 -10.50 9.59
C ARG A 82 13.24 -10.29 9.66
N VAL A 83 12.81 -9.03 9.66
CA VAL A 83 11.39 -8.68 9.90
C VAL A 83 10.91 -7.53 9.02
N GLY A 84 9.63 -7.58 8.66
CA GLY A 84 8.88 -6.41 8.22
C GLY A 84 8.00 -5.91 9.36
N VAL A 85 7.67 -4.62 9.29
CA VAL A 85 6.89 -3.94 10.33
C VAL A 85 5.46 -3.73 9.88
N TYR A 86 4.50 -4.34 10.55
CA TYR A 86 3.08 -4.03 10.37
C TYR A 86 2.79 -2.65 10.98
N PRO A 87 2.32 -1.66 10.19
CA PRO A 87 2.29 -0.28 10.65
C PRO A 87 1.18 0.02 11.66
N GLY A 88 0.11 -0.75 11.67
CA GLY A 88 -1.02 -0.54 12.56
C GLY A 88 -0.83 -1.17 13.93
N ILE A 89 -0.99 -0.40 15.01
CA ILE A 89 -0.96 -0.88 16.40
C ILE A 89 -2.39 -0.82 16.96
N PRO A 90 -3.19 -1.88 16.78
CA PRO A 90 -4.58 -1.94 17.23
C PRO A 90 -4.66 -2.15 18.74
N CYS A 91 -5.81 -1.84 19.34
CA CYS A 91 -6.00 -2.01 20.79
C CYS A 91 -6.08 -3.49 21.26
N GLY A 92 -6.24 -4.45 20.35
CA GLY A 92 -6.36 -5.89 20.66
C GLY A 92 -7.70 -6.33 21.30
N GLU A 93 -8.48 -5.44 21.89
CA GLU A 93 -9.62 -5.77 22.76
C GLU A 93 -11.01 -5.45 22.18
N CYS A 94 -11.12 -4.58 21.18
CA CYS A 94 -12.42 -4.21 20.60
C CYS A 94 -13.00 -5.35 19.74
N SER A 95 -14.28 -5.23 19.36
CA SER A 95 -14.98 -6.24 18.55
C SER A 95 -14.31 -6.47 17.19
N LEU A 96 -13.76 -5.42 16.59
CA LEU A 96 -13.05 -5.51 15.33
C LEU A 96 -11.73 -6.29 15.47
N CYS A 97 -10.94 -5.99 16.51
CA CYS A 97 -9.71 -6.75 16.79
C CYS A 97 -10.02 -8.23 17.04
N ARG A 98 -11.01 -8.54 17.88
CA ARG A 98 -11.40 -9.93 18.19
C ARG A 98 -11.98 -10.69 17.00
N SER A 99 -12.47 -9.98 15.98
CA SER A 99 -12.99 -10.60 14.74
C SER A 99 -11.97 -10.66 13.60
N GLY A 100 -10.68 -10.37 13.86
CA GLY A 100 -9.62 -10.38 12.86
C GLY A 100 -9.68 -9.20 11.87
N LYS A 101 -10.38 -8.13 12.24
CA LYS A 101 -10.47 -6.86 11.49
C LYS A 101 -9.74 -5.75 12.24
N ASP A 102 -8.58 -6.07 12.78
CA ASP A 102 -7.74 -5.21 13.61
C ASP A 102 -7.27 -3.95 12.86
N TYR A 103 -7.09 -4.03 11.57
CA TYR A 103 -6.80 -2.89 10.67
C TYR A 103 -7.92 -1.82 10.67
N LEU A 104 -9.14 -2.16 11.08
CA LEU A 104 -10.26 -1.23 11.26
C LEU A 104 -10.46 -0.80 12.71
N CYS A 105 -9.53 -1.09 13.61
CA CYS A 105 -9.62 -0.69 15.02
C CYS A 105 -9.74 0.84 15.14
N PRO A 106 -10.78 1.36 15.85
CA PRO A 106 -10.94 2.81 16.00
C PRO A 106 -9.84 3.46 16.87
N LYS A 107 -9.08 2.65 17.63
CA LYS A 107 -7.93 3.08 18.43
C LYS A 107 -6.60 2.70 17.78
N ASN A 108 -6.59 2.43 16.45
CA ASN A 108 -5.38 2.00 15.75
C ASN A 108 -4.36 3.15 15.70
N MET A 109 -3.18 2.91 16.29
CA MET A 109 -2.06 3.85 16.27
C MET A 109 -1.11 3.46 15.13
N ILE A 110 -1.10 4.25 14.05
CA ILE A 110 -0.27 3.96 12.87
C ILE A 110 1.10 4.58 13.04
N LEU A 111 2.16 3.76 12.87
CA LEU A 111 3.55 4.21 12.83
C LEU A 111 3.73 5.28 11.75
N GLY A 112 4.57 6.28 12.02
CA GLY A 112 4.80 7.39 11.11
C GLY A 112 3.65 8.42 11.02
N ILE A 113 2.53 8.20 11.72
CA ILE A 113 1.40 9.13 11.76
C ILE A 113 1.04 9.50 13.20
N PHE A 114 0.90 8.50 14.07
CA PHE A 114 0.52 8.68 15.48
C PHE A 114 1.64 8.28 16.45
N GLN A 115 2.68 7.65 15.96
CA GLN A 115 3.92 7.30 16.66
C GLN A 115 5.11 7.50 15.71
N ASP A 116 6.33 7.61 16.24
CA ASP A 116 7.54 7.67 15.44
C ASP A 116 7.66 6.44 14.52
N GLY A 117 7.93 6.68 13.26
CA GLY A 117 7.98 5.70 12.19
C GLY A 117 9.40 5.31 11.75
N CYS A 118 9.50 4.80 10.52
CA CYS A 118 10.66 4.08 10.01
C CYS A 118 11.60 4.94 9.14
N PHE A 119 11.38 6.25 8.96
CA PHE A 119 12.40 7.12 8.36
C PHE A 119 13.49 7.46 9.39
N ALA A 120 14.06 6.42 10.01
CA ALA A 120 15.09 6.47 11.02
C ALA A 120 15.93 5.19 11.00
N GLU A 121 17.11 5.23 11.61
CA GLU A 121 17.98 4.05 11.72
C GLU A 121 17.36 2.93 12.57
N TYR A 122 16.51 3.28 13.54
CA TYR A 122 15.83 2.34 14.44
C TYR A 122 14.40 2.79 14.73
N VAL A 123 13.55 1.81 14.99
CA VAL A 123 12.17 2.02 15.48
C VAL A 123 11.86 1.00 16.59
N VAL A 124 11.08 1.41 17.59
CA VAL A 124 10.52 0.49 18.61
C VAL A 124 9.07 0.19 18.24
N VAL A 125 8.72 -1.10 18.25
CA VAL A 125 7.37 -1.57 17.98
C VAL A 125 6.99 -2.70 18.95
N PRO A 126 5.69 -2.92 19.23
CA PRO A 126 5.24 -4.14 19.87
C PRO A 126 5.65 -5.37 19.06
N LYS A 127 6.06 -6.45 19.71
CA LYS A 127 6.48 -7.68 19.01
C LYS A 127 5.40 -8.24 18.07
N GLU A 128 4.14 -8.03 18.39
CA GLU A 128 2.99 -8.42 17.57
C GLU A 128 2.89 -7.64 16.25
N ASN A 129 3.64 -6.54 16.12
CA ASN A 129 3.69 -5.72 14.91
C ASN A 129 4.79 -6.15 13.94
N LEU A 130 5.33 -7.34 14.12
CA LEU A 130 6.32 -7.90 13.22
C LEU A 130 5.76 -9.08 12.42
N PHE A 131 6.29 -9.25 11.23
CA PHE A 131 6.21 -10.49 10.46
C PHE A 131 7.61 -10.90 10.02
N PHE A 132 7.89 -12.20 10.05
CA PHE A 132 9.18 -12.72 9.59
C PHE A 132 9.33 -12.51 8.08
N LEU A 133 10.51 -12.03 7.70
CA LEU A 133 10.87 -11.84 6.30
C LEU A 133 11.77 -12.99 5.85
N PRO A 134 11.35 -13.80 4.86
CA PRO A 134 12.18 -14.86 4.28
C PRO A 134 13.55 -14.35 3.82
N ASP A 135 14.58 -15.20 3.89
CA ASP A 135 15.98 -14.81 3.60
C ASP A 135 16.20 -14.38 2.15
N ASP A 136 15.41 -14.92 1.23
CA ASP A 136 15.43 -14.63 -0.21
C ASP A 136 14.70 -13.33 -0.60
N ILE A 137 13.95 -12.72 0.33
CA ILE A 137 13.28 -11.44 0.09
C ILE A 137 14.19 -10.30 0.56
N PRO A 138 14.65 -9.39 -0.34
CA PRO A 138 15.42 -8.20 0.04
C PRO A 138 14.62 -7.30 0.99
N PHE A 139 15.31 -6.54 1.87
CA PHE A 139 14.64 -5.63 2.80
C PHE A 139 13.79 -4.57 2.08
N GLU A 140 14.23 -4.13 0.92
CA GLU A 140 13.50 -3.16 0.11
C GLU A 140 12.13 -3.69 -0.35
N ALA A 141 12.08 -4.94 -0.80
CA ALA A 141 10.82 -5.61 -1.11
C ALA A 141 10.02 -5.91 0.17
N GLY A 142 10.71 -6.29 1.25
CA GLY A 142 10.14 -6.50 2.58
C GLY A 142 9.45 -5.24 3.14
N ALA A 143 10.03 -4.07 2.90
CA ALA A 143 9.45 -2.79 3.27
C ALA A 143 8.09 -2.56 2.57
N LEU A 144 7.99 -2.90 1.29
CA LEU A 144 6.75 -2.75 0.53
C LEU A 144 5.65 -3.72 0.99
N LEU A 145 6.03 -4.88 1.54
CA LEU A 145 5.10 -5.82 2.17
C LEU A 145 4.40 -5.22 3.39
N SER A 146 5.00 -4.23 4.02
CA SER A 146 4.41 -3.54 5.18
C SER A 146 3.19 -2.67 4.82
N ASP A 147 3.02 -2.25 3.55
CA ASP A 147 1.84 -1.50 3.11
C ASP A 147 1.50 -1.73 1.63
N ALA A 148 2.30 -1.20 0.69
CA ALA A 148 1.92 -1.10 -0.72
C ALA A 148 1.48 -2.44 -1.35
N VAL A 149 2.20 -3.52 -1.06
CA VAL A 149 1.91 -4.88 -1.55
C VAL A 149 0.70 -5.44 -0.83
N SER A 150 0.68 -5.38 0.50
CA SER A 150 -0.37 -6.00 1.31
C SER A 150 -1.71 -5.27 1.23
N THR A 151 -1.69 -3.95 1.09
CA THR A 151 -2.92 -3.14 0.85
C THR A 151 -3.53 -3.48 -0.51
N ALA A 152 -2.72 -3.64 -1.56
CA ALA A 152 -3.20 -4.10 -2.87
C ALA A 152 -3.73 -5.54 -2.82
N PHE A 153 -3.07 -6.44 -2.08
CA PHE A 153 -3.55 -7.79 -1.86
C PHE A 153 -4.90 -7.83 -1.14
N HIS A 154 -5.05 -7.07 -0.07
CA HIS A 154 -6.32 -6.96 0.66
C HIS A 154 -7.46 -6.51 -0.25
N ALA A 155 -7.21 -5.50 -1.08
CA ALA A 155 -8.20 -5.00 -2.03
C ALA A 155 -8.63 -6.07 -3.05
N THR A 156 -7.69 -6.84 -3.58
CA THR A 156 -7.97 -7.88 -4.59
C THR A 156 -8.53 -9.16 -3.99
N TYR A 157 -7.96 -9.64 -2.90
CA TYR A 157 -8.31 -10.91 -2.29
C TYR A 157 -9.54 -10.81 -1.38
N LYS A 158 -9.54 -9.85 -0.43
CA LYS A 158 -10.59 -9.77 0.60
C LYS A 158 -11.76 -8.88 0.21
N ARG A 159 -11.51 -7.79 -0.54
CA ARG A 159 -12.57 -6.84 -0.87
C ARG A 159 -13.20 -7.14 -2.22
N ALA A 160 -12.37 -7.38 -3.23
CA ALA A 160 -12.83 -7.78 -4.55
C ALA A 160 -13.31 -9.24 -4.59
N GLU A 161 -12.75 -10.09 -3.73
CA GLU A 161 -13.06 -11.54 -3.67
C GLU A 161 -12.81 -12.23 -5.02
N ILE A 162 -11.64 -11.94 -5.63
CA ILE A 162 -11.23 -12.61 -6.87
C ILE A 162 -10.94 -14.06 -6.55
N THR A 163 -11.61 -14.98 -7.24
CA THR A 163 -11.51 -16.43 -7.01
C THR A 163 -11.10 -17.21 -8.26
N GLY A 164 -11.16 -16.56 -9.42
CA GLY A 164 -10.73 -17.13 -10.71
C GLY A 164 -11.79 -16.98 -11.78
N GLY A 165 -11.36 -16.56 -12.97
CA GLY A 165 -12.21 -16.42 -14.16
C GLY A 165 -12.86 -15.04 -14.35
N GLU A 166 -12.85 -14.16 -13.33
CA GLU A 166 -13.45 -12.84 -13.40
C GLU A 166 -12.72 -11.93 -14.41
N THR A 167 -13.46 -11.02 -15.05
CA THR A 167 -12.89 -9.87 -15.76
C THR A 167 -12.71 -8.72 -14.77
N VAL A 168 -11.47 -8.31 -14.55
CA VAL A 168 -11.07 -7.30 -13.57
C VAL A 168 -10.50 -6.08 -14.27
N SER A 169 -10.97 -4.88 -13.91
CA SER A 169 -10.32 -3.63 -14.31
C SER A 169 -9.63 -2.97 -13.12
N VAL A 170 -8.39 -2.49 -13.32
CA VAL A 170 -7.60 -1.80 -12.30
C VAL A 170 -7.34 -0.38 -12.76
N PHE A 171 -7.86 0.59 -12.01
CA PHE A 171 -7.75 2.02 -12.29
C PHE A 171 -6.63 2.66 -11.47
N GLY A 172 -5.66 3.27 -12.16
CA GLY A 172 -4.43 3.78 -11.58
C GLY A 172 -3.41 2.65 -11.37
N CYS A 173 -2.39 2.62 -12.24
CA CYS A 173 -1.34 1.58 -12.26
C CYS A 173 -0.02 2.06 -11.64
N GLY A 174 -0.09 3.01 -10.67
CA GLY A 174 1.03 3.44 -9.83
C GLY A 174 1.38 2.39 -8.77
N GLY A 175 2.02 2.82 -7.66
CA GLY A 175 2.57 1.91 -6.64
C GLY A 175 1.63 0.81 -6.15
N LEU A 176 0.40 1.15 -5.75
CA LEU A 176 -0.58 0.16 -5.31
C LEU A 176 -1.21 -0.59 -6.48
N GLY A 177 -1.64 0.13 -7.53
CA GLY A 177 -2.34 -0.49 -8.64
C GLY A 177 -1.48 -1.45 -9.47
N TYR A 178 -0.16 -1.22 -9.54
CA TYR A 178 0.80 -2.17 -10.10
C TYR A 178 0.70 -3.54 -9.40
N HIS A 179 0.70 -3.55 -8.06
CA HIS A 179 0.51 -4.76 -7.27
C HIS A 179 -0.93 -5.28 -7.36
N GLY A 180 -1.93 -4.39 -7.50
CA GLY A 180 -3.33 -4.78 -7.74
C GLY A 180 -3.50 -5.60 -9.02
N VAL A 181 -2.84 -5.20 -10.12
CA VAL A 181 -2.80 -5.98 -11.37
C VAL A 181 -2.13 -7.33 -11.16
N MET A 182 -0.96 -7.33 -10.51
CA MET A 182 -0.19 -8.55 -10.21
C MET A 182 -1.03 -9.54 -9.41
N PHE A 183 -1.68 -9.09 -8.33
CA PHE A 183 -2.53 -9.95 -7.51
C PHE A 183 -3.81 -10.40 -8.22
N ALA A 184 -4.46 -9.55 -9.02
CA ALA A 184 -5.61 -9.97 -9.80
C ALA A 184 -5.25 -11.17 -10.70
N LYS A 185 -4.09 -11.10 -11.36
CA LYS A 185 -3.59 -12.19 -12.19
C LYS A 185 -3.19 -13.43 -11.37
N ALA A 186 -2.46 -13.23 -10.27
CA ALA A 186 -2.01 -14.32 -9.38
C ALA A 186 -3.16 -15.08 -8.72
N LEU A 187 -4.29 -14.41 -8.47
CA LEU A 187 -5.53 -15.00 -7.92
C LEU A 187 -6.39 -15.66 -8.99
N GLY A 188 -6.00 -15.60 -10.27
CA GLY A 188 -6.65 -16.35 -11.34
C GLY A 188 -7.72 -15.56 -12.10
N ALA A 189 -7.73 -14.23 -12.06
CA ALA A 189 -8.60 -13.45 -12.92
C ALA A 189 -8.46 -13.90 -14.38
N GLY A 190 -9.58 -14.11 -15.05
CA GLY A 190 -9.61 -14.58 -16.44
C GLY A 190 -9.13 -13.49 -17.42
N LYS A 191 -9.44 -12.24 -17.10
CA LYS A 191 -9.00 -11.08 -17.88
C LYS A 191 -8.70 -9.92 -16.94
N VAL A 192 -7.53 -9.27 -17.10
CA VAL A 192 -7.11 -8.10 -16.33
C VAL A 192 -6.92 -6.91 -17.29
N ILE A 193 -7.66 -5.84 -17.06
CA ILE A 193 -7.65 -4.60 -17.84
C ILE A 193 -7.04 -3.50 -16.96
N ALA A 194 -5.84 -3.02 -17.32
CA ALA A 194 -5.20 -1.89 -16.67
C ALA A 194 -5.71 -0.57 -17.27
N VAL A 195 -6.06 0.41 -16.45
CA VAL A 195 -6.51 1.74 -16.88
C VAL A 195 -5.63 2.81 -16.23
N ASP A 196 -4.90 3.57 -17.03
CA ASP A 196 -4.06 4.68 -16.56
C ASP A 196 -3.89 5.72 -17.66
N VAL A 197 -3.60 6.96 -17.28
CA VAL A 197 -3.36 8.09 -18.21
C VAL A 197 -1.94 8.16 -18.74
N LYS A 198 -1.07 7.24 -18.31
CA LYS A 198 0.34 7.16 -18.69
C LYS A 198 0.65 5.81 -19.35
N ASP A 199 1.04 5.82 -20.60
CA ASP A 199 1.30 4.59 -21.37
C ASP A 199 2.45 3.74 -20.79
N GLU A 200 3.44 4.39 -20.15
CA GLU A 200 4.52 3.69 -19.45
C GLU A 200 4.03 2.83 -18.27
N LEU A 201 3.04 3.34 -17.51
CA LEU A 201 2.44 2.57 -16.42
C LEU A 201 1.61 1.41 -16.95
N LEU A 202 0.91 1.60 -18.08
CA LEU A 202 0.20 0.52 -18.78
C LEU A 202 1.15 -0.55 -19.31
N ALA A 203 2.30 -0.16 -19.84
CA ALA A 203 3.33 -1.10 -20.29
C ALA A 203 3.87 -1.94 -19.11
N ARG A 204 4.14 -1.30 -17.95
CA ARG A 204 4.55 -2.01 -16.72
C ARG A 204 3.46 -2.95 -16.21
N ALA A 205 2.20 -2.50 -16.20
CA ALA A 205 1.05 -3.32 -15.80
C ALA A 205 0.90 -4.58 -16.65
N LYS A 206 1.15 -4.47 -17.97
CA LYS A 206 1.20 -5.65 -18.87
C LYS A 206 2.34 -6.60 -18.49
N GLY A 207 3.48 -6.08 -18.07
CA GLY A 207 4.62 -6.89 -17.61
C GLY A 207 4.33 -7.74 -16.38
N VAL A 208 3.30 -7.40 -15.58
CA VAL A 208 2.90 -8.11 -14.36
C VAL A 208 1.51 -8.76 -14.44
N GLY A 209 0.96 -8.87 -15.65
CA GLY A 209 -0.22 -9.70 -15.88
C GLY A 209 -1.48 -8.99 -16.36
N ALA A 210 -1.43 -7.68 -16.69
CA ALA A 210 -2.55 -7.07 -17.41
C ALA A 210 -2.61 -7.60 -18.84
N ASP A 211 -3.77 -8.11 -19.23
CA ASP A 211 -4.00 -8.59 -20.61
C ASP A 211 -4.19 -7.41 -21.57
N PHE A 212 -4.78 -6.30 -21.07
CA PHE A 212 -5.03 -5.09 -21.84
C PHE A 212 -4.68 -3.84 -21.04
N GLY A 213 -4.29 -2.77 -21.75
CA GLY A 213 -4.12 -1.44 -21.18
C GLY A 213 -5.01 -0.45 -21.92
N ILE A 214 -5.68 0.44 -21.20
CA ILE A 214 -6.52 1.51 -21.75
C ILE A 214 -6.04 2.84 -21.20
N ASN A 215 -5.72 3.77 -22.10
CA ASN A 215 -5.40 5.16 -21.78
C ASN A 215 -6.61 6.05 -22.07
N PRO A 216 -7.39 6.49 -21.04
CA PRO A 216 -8.61 7.27 -21.26
C PRO A 216 -8.36 8.67 -21.83
N LYS A 217 -7.09 9.10 -21.99
CA LYS A 217 -6.77 10.34 -22.71
C LYS A 217 -6.72 10.17 -24.22
N THR A 218 -6.51 8.96 -24.70
CA THR A 218 -6.32 8.64 -26.14
C THR A 218 -7.43 7.72 -26.69
N GLU A 219 -8.19 7.04 -25.80
CA GLU A 219 -9.22 6.08 -26.16
C GLU A 219 -10.51 6.37 -25.39
N ASP A 220 -11.67 6.03 -25.98
CA ASP A 220 -12.94 6.01 -25.24
C ASP A 220 -12.97 4.79 -24.31
N LEU A 221 -12.85 5.06 -23.01
CA LEU A 221 -12.79 4.03 -21.98
C LEU A 221 -14.02 3.10 -21.98
N ASN A 222 -15.24 3.69 -22.12
CA ASN A 222 -16.47 2.91 -22.06
C ASN A 222 -16.62 2.02 -23.30
N GLN A 223 -16.33 2.57 -24.47
CA GLN A 223 -16.30 1.80 -25.71
C GLN A 223 -15.29 0.67 -25.63
N ARG A 224 -14.09 0.96 -25.14
CA ARG A 224 -13.02 -0.01 -25.07
C ARG A 224 -13.28 -1.13 -24.07
N ILE A 225 -13.84 -0.83 -22.88
CA ILE A 225 -14.31 -1.84 -21.95
C ILE A 225 -15.41 -2.70 -22.58
N SER A 226 -16.39 -2.08 -23.24
CA SER A 226 -17.47 -2.80 -23.93
C SER A 226 -16.94 -3.78 -24.99
N GLU A 227 -15.99 -3.34 -25.82
CA GLU A 227 -15.35 -4.21 -26.84
C GLU A 227 -14.62 -5.40 -26.22
N LEU A 228 -13.90 -5.17 -25.11
CA LEU A 228 -13.12 -6.21 -24.43
C LEU A 228 -13.96 -7.20 -23.62
N THR A 229 -15.25 -6.87 -23.40
CA THR A 229 -16.18 -7.64 -22.57
C THR A 229 -17.45 -8.03 -23.31
N ASP A 230 -17.45 -7.98 -24.64
CA ASP A 230 -18.60 -8.32 -25.49
C ASP A 230 -19.89 -7.56 -25.10
N GLY A 231 -19.75 -6.35 -24.55
CA GLY A 231 -20.85 -5.48 -24.12
C GLY A 231 -21.31 -5.66 -22.67
N ASP A 232 -20.85 -6.70 -21.96
CA ASP A 232 -21.32 -7.01 -20.61
C ASP A 232 -20.76 -6.08 -19.53
N GLY A 233 -19.50 -5.64 -19.67
CA GLY A 233 -18.74 -4.92 -18.67
C GLY A 233 -17.90 -5.87 -17.80
N VAL A 234 -17.20 -5.30 -16.79
CA VAL A 234 -16.29 -6.05 -15.92
C VAL A 234 -16.99 -6.57 -14.66
N ASP A 235 -16.56 -7.71 -14.15
CA ASP A 235 -17.02 -8.27 -12.87
C ASP A 235 -16.62 -7.39 -11.69
N VAL A 236 -15.36 -6.96 -11.72
CA VAL A 236 -14.74 -6.20 -10.64
C VAL A 236 -13.97 -5.02 -11.22
N ALA A 237 -14.15 -3.86 -10.61
CA ALA A 237 -13.28 -2.70 -10.81
C ALA A 237 -12.57 -2.38 -9.48
N ILE A 238 -11.26 -2.16 -9.52
CA ILE A 238 -10.47 -1.75 -8.35
C ILE A 238 -9.84 -0.39 -8.65
N GLU A 239 -10.08 0.58 -7.77
CA GLU A 239 -9.70 1.97 -7.96
C GLU A 239 -8.66 2.39 -6.93
N PHE A 240 -7.46 2.84 -7.41
CA PHE A 240 -6.31 3.21 -6.59
C PHE A 240 -5.94 4.70 -6.69
N VAL A 241 -6.76 5.52 -7.32
CA VAL A 241 -6.44 6.94 -7.57
C VAL A 241 -7.05 7.86 -6.51
N GLY A 242 -8.26 7.56 -6.05
CA GLY A 242 -9.02 8.39 -5.10
C GLY A 242 -9.67 9.63 -5.73
N ASN A 243 -9.89 9.63 -7.06
CA ASN A 243 -10.50 10.74 -7.77
C ASN A 243 -11.96 10.41 -8.13
N PRO A 244 -12.93 11.31 -7.88
CA PRO A 244 -14.36 11.07 -8.14
C PRO A 244 -14.68 10.68 -9.59
N GLU A 245 -14.04 11.30 -10.57
CA GLU A 245 -14.26 11.00 -11.98
C GLU A 245 -13.77 9.60 -12.36
N VAL A 246 -12.63 9.18 -11.76
CA VAL A 246 -12.09 7.83 -11.95
C VAL A 246 -13.01 6.80 -11.30
N VAL A 247 -13.50 7.06 -10.08
CA VAL A 247 -14.47 6.20 -9.37
C VAL A 247 -15.74 6.03 -10.20
N LEU A 248 -16.29 7.14 -10.75
CA LEU A 248 -17.49 7.08 -11.59
C LEU A 248 -17.24 6.33 -12.89
N SER A 249 -16.08 6.51 -13.50
CA SER A 249 -15.69 5.81 -14.72
C SER A 249 -15.55 4.30 -14.47
N ALA A 250 -14.93 3.91 -13.36
CA ALA A 250 -14.83 2.52 -12.93
C ALA A 250 -16.23 1.89 -12.73
N MET A 251 -17.13 2.63 -12.09
CA MET A 251 -18.52 2.17 -11.85
C MET A 251 -19.32 1.99 -13.15
N ARG A 252 -19.13 2.87 -14.15
CA ARG A 252 -19.83 2.77 -15.45
C ARG A 252 -19.45 1.51 -16.20
N GLY A 253 -18.19 1.07 -16.09
CA GLY A 253 -17.66 -0.14 -16.73
C GLY A 253 -18.14 -1.45 -16.12
N LEU A 254 -18.84 -1.43 -14.98
CA LEU A 254 -19.31 -2.64 -14.30
C LEU A 254 -20.48 -3.31 -15.04
N LYS A 255 -20.44 -4.64 -15.11
CA LYS A 255 -21.56 -5.46 -15.52
C LYS A 255 -22.68 -5.46 -14.47
N ARG A 256 -23.82 -6.13 -14.77
CA ARG A 256 -24.85 -6.44 -13.75
C ARG A 256 -24.29 -7.34 -12.67
N GLY A 257 -24.55 -7.03 -11.40
CA GLY A 257 -23.97 -7.70 -10.25
C GLY A 257 -22.49 -7.35 -9.99
N GLY A 258 -21.94 -6.39 -10.75
CA GLY A 258 -20.54 -6.00 -10.68
C GLY A 258 -20.18 -5.24 -9.39
N LYS A 259 -18.91 -5.30 -9.02
CA LYS A 259 -18.36 -4.80 -7.77
C LYS A 259 -17.26 -3.76 -8.03
N LEU A 260 -17.37 -2.59 -7.39
CA LEU A 260 -16.30 -1.59 -7.32
C LEU A 260 -15.64 -1.61 -5.95
N VAL A 261 -14.32 -1.74 -5.91
CA VAL A 261 -13.50 -1.60 -4.70
C VAL A 261 -12.70 -0.31 -4.80
N ILE A 262 -12.91 0.61 -3.85
CA ILE A 262 -12.22 1.90 -3.78
C ILE A 262 -11.13 1.79 -2.72
N VAL A 263 -9.87 2.01 -3.13
CA VAL A 263 -8.65 1.99 -2.31
C VAL A 263 -8.02 3.37 -2.25
N GLY A 264 -8.10 4.11 -3.36
CA GLY A 264 -7.57 5.46 -3.46
C GLY A 264 -8.21 6.40 -2.44
N ILE A 265 -7.40 7.25 -1.82
CA ILE A 265 -7.85 8.22 -0.81
C ILE A 265 -7.97 9.59 -1.46
N GLY A 266 -9.13 10.23 -1.32
CA GLY A 266 -9.42 11.59 -1.77
C GLY A 266 -10.34 12.31 -0.80
N MET A 267 -10.35 13.63 -0.85
CA MET A 267 -11.18 14.48 0.02
C MET A 267 -12.52 14.89 -0.62
N GLU A 268 -12.69 14.61 -1.90
CA GLU A 268 -13.86 15.02 -2.66
C GLU A 268 -15.01 14.02 -2.54
N ARG A 269 -16.21 14.50 -2.81
CA ARG A 269 -17.42 13.66 -2.76
C ARG A 269 -17.66 12.98 -4.10
N VAL A 270 -18.07 11.72 -4.06
CA VAL A 270 -18.53 10.96 -5.20
C VAL A 270 -20.07 10.94 -5.21
N THR A 271 -20.67 11.33 -6.32
CA THR A 271 -22.12 11.22 -6.51
C THR A 271 -22.44 9.91 -7.21
N LEU A 272 -23.23 9.07 -6.56
CA LEU A 272 -23.68 7.81 -7.16
C LEU A 272 -24.52 8.04 -8.43
N PRO A 273 -24.53 7.09 -9.37
CA PRO A 273 -25.47 7.08 -10.49
C PRO A 273 -26.91 7.12 -10.00
N PRO A 274 -27.88 7.52 -10.86
CA PRO A 274 -29.29 7.45 -10.49
C PRO A 274 -29.66 6.09 -9.89
N LEU A 275 -30.40 6.11 -8.78
CA LEU A 275 -30.76 4.88 -8.04
C LEU A 275 -31.35 3.79 -8.94
N ARG A 276 -32.11 4.17 -9.97
CA ARG A 276 -32.64 3.22 -10.97
C ARG A 276 -31.55 2.42 -11.67
N VAL A 277 -30.38 3.04 -11.93
CA VAL A 277 -29.24 2.38 -12.58
C VAL A 277 -28.50 1.51 -11.55
N PHE A 278 -28.23 2.08 -10.37
CA PHE A 278 -27.53 1.41 -9.29
C PHE A 278 -28.26 0.13 -8.84
N VAL A 279 -29.55 0.26 -8.51
CA VAL A 279 -30.40 -0.87 -8.10
C VAL A 279 -30.67 -1.82 -9.27
N GLY A 280 -30.96 -1.29 -10.48
CA GLY A 280 -31.27 -2.11 -11.65
C GLY A 280 -30.10 -2.95 -12.17
N LYS A 281 -28.86 -2.54 -11.87
CA LYS A 281 -27.66 -3.34 -12.14
C LYS A 281 -27.21 -4.17 -10.91
N GLU A 282 -27.81 -3.98 -9.73
CA GLU A 282 -27.41 -4.63 -8.47
C GLU A 282 -25.91 -4.43 -8.16
N LEU A 283 -25.45 -3.17 -8.26
CA LEU A 283 -24.03 -2.84 -8.08
C LEU A 283 -23.63 -2.84 -6.60
N SER A 284 -22.39 -3.26 -6.33
CA SER A 284 -21.75 -3.15 -5.03
C SER A 284 -20.62 -2.13 -5.07
N VAL A 285 -20.55 -1.25 -4.04
CA VAL A 285 -19.43 -0.31 -3.85
C VAL A 285 -18.84 -0.53 -2.46
N LEU A 286 -17.56 -0.84 -2.42
CA LEU A 286 -16.84 -1.24 -1.23
C LEU A 286 -15.60 -0.36 -1.02
N GLY A 287 -15.39 0.14 0.20
CA GLY A 287 -14.11 0.70 0.59
C GLY A 287 -13.11 -0.39 0.95
N SER A 288 -11.83 -0.14 0.75
CA SER A 288 -10.72 -0.99 1.18
C SER A 288 -9.73 -0.16 1.98
N MET A 289 -9.34 -0.62 3.16
CA MET A 289 -8.41 0.08 4.05
C MET A 289 -7.33 -0.87 4.54
N GLY A 290 -6.07 -0.57 4.25
CA GLY A 290 -4.94 -1.35 4.75
C GLY A 290 -5.10 -2.86 4.48
N TYR A 291 -4.70 -3.68 5.45
CA TYR A 291 -4.77 -5.14 5.35
C TYR A 291 -4.79 -5.80 6.74
N ALA A 292 -5.22 -7.05 6.83
CA ALA A 292 -5.15 -7.85 8.04
C ALA A 292 -3.82 -8.62 8.12
N LYS A 293 -3.20 -8.69 9.32
CA LYS A 293 -1.91 -9.40 9.52
C LYS A 293 -1.92 -10.84 9.00
N GLY A 294 -3.02 -11.57 9.19
CA GLY A 294 -3.16 -12.95 8.75
C GLY A 294 -3.16 -13.15 7.23
N GLU A 295 -3.18 -12.07 6.44
CA GLU A 295 -3.08 -12.18 4.97
C GLU A 295 -1.64 -12.36 4.50
N MET A 296 -0.65 -12.04 5.34
CA MET A 296 0.77 -12.12 5.01
C MET A 296 1.21 -13.54 4.60
N GLU A 297 0.72 -14.57 5.31
CA GLU A 297 1.03 -15.96 4.97
C GLU A 297 0.63 -16.32 3.53
N LYS A 298 -0.52 -15.80 3.08
CA LYS A 298 -0.98 -16.07 1.71
C LYS A 298 -0.18 -15.30 0.67
N ILE A 299 0.27 -14.08 0.99
CA ILE A 299 1.18 -13.31 0.13
C ILE A 299 2.49 -14.07 -0.02
N PHE A 300 3.09 -14.54 1.07
CA PHE A 300 4.33 -15.34 1.01
C PHE A 300 4.15 -16.64 0.24
N ALA A 301 3.01 -17.31 0.36
CA ALA A 301 2.71 -18.49 -0.44
C ALA A 301 2.71 -18.17 -1.94
N LEU A 302 2.06 -17.07 -2.36
CA LEU A 302 2.05 -16.65 -3.77
C LEU A 302 3.43 -16.27 -4.29
N ILE A 303 4.29 -15.67 -3.44
CA ILE A 303 5.68 -15.36 -3.78
C ILE A 303 6.47 -16.66 -3.95
N SER A 304 6.39 -17.58 -3.00
CA SER A 304 7.11 -18.85 -3.04
C SER A 304 6.68 -19.77 -4.20
N GLU A 305 5.42 -19.65 -4.64
CA GLU A 305 4.89 -20.33 -5.83
C GLU A 305 5.32 -19.66 -7.15
N GLY A 306 6.06 -18.56 -7.09
CA GLY A 306 6.47 -17.77 -8.26
C GLY A 306 5.33 -17.05 -8.98
N LYS A 307 4.15 -16.94 -8.35
CA LYS A 307 2.99 -16.21 -8.90
C LYS A 307 3.07 -14.71 -8.71
N VAL A 308 3.86 -14.27 -7.75
CA VAL A 308 4.10 -12.87 -7.40
C VAL A 308 5.60 -12.64 -7.37
N ASP A 309 6.09 -11.69 -8.18
CA ASP A 309 7.49 -11.28 -8.24
C ASP A 309 7.60 -9.80 -7.90
N LEU A 310 8.28 -9.50 -6.79
CA LEU A 310 8.49 -8.14 -6.29
C LEU A 310 9.80 -7.50 -6.79
N SER A 311 10.58 -8.16 -7.63
CA SER A 311 11.91 -7.70 -8.08
C SER A 311 11.89 -6.32 -8.75
N ASN A 312 10.79 -5.98 -9.41
CA ASN A 312 10.61 -4.69 -10.08
C ASN A 312 9.71 -3.71 -9.30
N SER A 313 9.41 -3.98 -8.03
CA SER A 313 8.53 -3.14 -7.21
C SER A 313 9.22 -1.90 -6.64
N VAL A 314 10.55 -1.91 -6.56
CA VAL A 314 11.37 -0.79 -6.08
C VAL A 314 11.89 0.01 -7.26
N THR A 315 11.62 1.33 -7.25
CA THR A 315 12.08 2.23 -8.31
C THR A 315 13.53 2.65 -8.10
N ASP A 316 13.86 3.05 -6.86
CA ASP A 316 15.21 3.46 -6.47
C ASP A 316 15.37 3.39 -4.95
N ILE A 317 16.63 3.30 -4.50
CA ILE A 317 17.02 3.22 -3.08
C ILE A 317 17.85 4.44 -2.72
N LEU A 318 17.29 5.30 -1.90
CA LEU A 318 17.86 6.58 -1.49
C LEU A 318 18.45 6.49 -0.07
N SER A 319 19.37 7.38 0.26
CA SER A 319 19.83 7.57 1.64
C SER A 319 18.79 8.33 2.48
N LEU A 320 18.94 8.35 3.80
CA LEU A 320 18.08 9.15 4.68
C LEU A 320 18.22 10.65 4.38
N GLU A 321 19.42 11.11 4.00
CA GLU A 321 19.72 12.49 3.63
C GLU A 321 18.95 12.93 2.38
N ASP A 322 18.62 12.01 1.48
CA ASP A 322 17.90 12.26 0.23
C ASP A 322 16.37 12.18 0.40
N ILE A 323 15.85 12.05 1.64
CA ILE A 323 14.42 11.85 1.93
C ILE A 323 13.54 12.92 1.26
N ASN A 324 13.94 14.18 1.30
CA ASN A 324 13.16 15.28 0.74
C ASN A 324 13.10 15.21 -0.80
N GLU A 325 14.16 14.76 -1.45
CA GLU A 325 14.17 14.53 -2.89
C GLU A 325 13.27 13.32 -3.24
N GLY A 326 13.34 12.25 -2.47
CA GLY A 326 12.43 11.10 -2.60
C GLY A 326 10.96 11.50 -2.45
N MET A 327 10.64 12.31 -1.45
CA MET A 327 9.30 12.86 -1.22
C MET A 327 8.82 13.72 -2.38
N ARG A 328 9.67 14.61 -2.90
CA ARG A 328 9.37 15.45 -4.08
C ARG A 328 9.08 14.58 -5.32
N LYS A 329 9.98 13.65 -5.64
CA LYS A 329 9.83 12.74 -6.78
C LYS A 329 8.54 11.93 -6.68
N MET A 330 8.19 11.47 -5.47
CA MET A 330 6.94 10.72 -5.23
C MET A 330 5.71 11.60 -5.44
N ALA A 331 5.72 12.84 -4.95
CA ALA A 331 4.64 13.82 -5.11
C ALA A 331 4.41 14.21 -6.58
N GLU A 332 5.49 14.51 -7.30
CA GLU A 332 5.46 14.92 -8.71
C GLU A 332 5.27 13.73 -9.66
N LYS A 333 5.34 12.49 -9.15
CA LYS A 333 5.33 11.24 -9.92
C LYS A 333 6.45 11.24 -10.98
N ASP A 334 7.61 11.82 -10.60
CA ASP A 334 8.78 11.95 -11.45
C ASP A 334 9.39 10.56 -11.74
N GLY A 335 9.58 10.22 -13.02
CA GLY A 335 10.01 8.89 -13.45
C GLY A 335 8.95 7.79 -13.26
N ASN A 336 7.68 8.16 -13.01
CA ASN A 336 6.56 7.22 -12.82
C ASN A 336 6.87 6.14 -11.75
N PRO A 337 7.17 6.51 -10.51
CA PRO A 337 7.64 5.54 -9.51
C PRO A 337 6.58 4.50 -9.16
N ILE A 338 7.03 3.27 -8.91
CA ILE A 338 6.26 2.28 -8.18
C ILE A 338 6.46 2.58 -6.70
N ARG A 339 7.72 2.51 -6.21
CA ARG A 339 8.05 2.92 -4.85
C ARG A 339 9.50 3.36 -4.74
N TYR A 340 9.76 4.54 -4.16
CA TYR A 340 11.07 4.92 -3.63
C TYR A 340 11.24 4.33 -2.25
N VAL A 341 12.45 3.84 -1.96
CA VAL A 341 12.77 3.24 -0.66
C VAL A 341 13.94 4.02 -0.04
N ILE A 342 13.80 4.38 1.23
CA ILE A 342 14.88 4.95 2.04
C ILE A 342 15.62 3.81 2.74
N ASN A 343 16.94 3.78 2.59
CA ASN A 343 17.82 2.95 3.42
C ASN A 343 18.52 3.86 4.44
N PRO A 344 18.09 3.87 5.72
CA PRO A 344 18.67 4.73 6.73
C PRO A 344 20.09 4.37 7.12
N GLN A 345 20.56 3.17 6.77
CA GLN A 345 21.94 2.71 7.03
C GLN A 345 22.91 3.08 5.91
N LYS A 346 22.37 3.50 4.73
CA LYS A 346 23.21 3.96 3.63
C LYS A 346 23.79 5.33 3.96
N THR A 347 25.12 5.42 3.92
CA THR A 347 25.85 6.69 3.98
C THR A 347 25.99 7.25 2.57
N THR A 348 25.85 8.56 2.42
CA THR A 348 26.10 9.27 1.15
C THR A 348 27.57 9.18 0.74
#